data_a0015d2dcc35bc5014351e8c183539df
#
_entry.id   a0015d2dcc35bc5014351e8c183539df
#
_cell.length_a   1.000
_cell.length_b   1.000
_cell.length_c   1.000
_cell.angle_alpha   90.00
_cell.angle_beta   90.00
_cell.angle_gamma   90.00
#
_symmetry.space_group_name_H-M   'P 1'
#
loop_
_entity.id
_entity.type
_entity.pdbx_description
1 polymer ?
#
loop_
_entity_poly.entity_id
_entity_poly.type
_entity_poly.pdbx_seq_one_letter_code
_entity_poly.pdbx_strand_id
1 'polypeptide(L)'
;MLPKDTSAQDVYKIMAGMQRDLGVQCGFCHEQDPDTKQINYVSDENPRKETARFMMRMTNDINTKYLGQLGDRQYAPPITCGNCHLGQMHPSPFDPASGR
;
A
#
# COMPACT_ATOMS: atom_id res chain seq x y z
N MET A 1 -0.24 -3.56 12.77
CA MET A 1 -1.21 -3.01 11.80
C MET A 1 -2.16 -4.06 11.27
N LEU A 2 -1.64 -5.12 10.69
CA LEU A 2 -2.48 -6.25 10.30
C LEU A 2 -2.85 -7.06 11.53
N PRO A 3 -4.02 -7.74 11.51
CA PRO A 3 -4.37 -8.65 12.60
C PRO A 3 -3.27 -9.70 12.81
N LYS A 4 -3.05 -10.07 14.07
CA LYS A 4 -1.97 -11.01 14.41
C LYS A 4 -2.20 -12.41 13.84
N ASP A 5 -3.45 -12.75 13.56
CA ASP A 5 -3.85 -14.04 12.98
C ASP A 5 -3.87 -14.04 11.46
N THR A 6 -3.39 -12.95 10.83
CA THR A 6 -3.29 -12.89 9.38
C THR A 6 -2.35 -13.99 8.88
N SER A 7 -2.83 -14.81 7.95
CA SER A 7 -2.04 -15.93 7.43
C SER A 7 -0.85 -15.42 6.60
N ALA A 8 0.19 -16.26 6.48
CA ALA A 8 1.35 -15.92 5.65
C ALA A 8 0.95 -15.71 4.19
N GLN A 9 -0.02 -16.49 3.70
CA GLN A 9 -0.52 -16.33 2.33
C GLN A 9 -1.21 -14.99 2.13
N ASP A 10 -2.00 -14.55 3.11
CA ASP A 10 -2.68 -13.25 3.03
C ASP A 10 -1.69 -12.10 3.10
N VAL A 11 -0.67 -12.20 3.96
CA VAL A 11 0.40 -11.20 4.01
C VAL A 11 1.12 -11.12 2.66
N TYR A 12 1.43 -12.28 2.06
CA TYR A 12 2.08 -12.30 0.75
C TYR A 12 1.24 -11.60 -0.31
N LYS A 13 -0.08 -11.85 -0.32
CA LYS A 13 -0.98 -11.19 -1.27
C LYS A 13 -1.01 -9.68 -1.08
N ILE A 14 -1.02 -9.22 0.17
CA ILE A 14 -1.00 -7.80 0.50
C ILE A 14 0.30 -7.16 -0.01
N MET A 15 1.44 -7.82 0.24
CA MET A 15 2.73 -7.30 -0.19
C MET A 15 2.87 -7.31 -1.72
N ALA A 16 2.39 -8.35 -2.39
CA ALA A 16 2.37 -8.39 -3.86
C ALA A 16 1.52 -7.26 -4.44
N GLY A 17 0.37 -6.97 -3.81
CA GLY A 17 -0.47 -5.85 -4.19
C GLY A 17 0.25 -4.51 -4.02
N MET A 18 0.98 -4.34 -2.93
CA MET A 18 1.75 -3.13 -2.69
C MET A 18 2.85 -2.93 -3.73
N GLN A 19 3.57 -3.99 -4.10
CA GLN A 19 4.58 -3.90 -5.16
C GLN A 19 3.96 -3.42 -6.47
N ARG A 20 2.82 -3.98 -6.85
CA ARG A 20 2.13 -3.61 -8.07
C ARG A 20 1.60 -2.18 -8.00
N ASP A 21 0.92 -1.85 -6.91
CA ASP A 21 0.21 -0.57 -6.77
C ASP A 21 1.18 0.60 -6.64
N LEU A 22 2.34 0.38 -6.03
CA LEU A 22 3.35 1.41 -5.81
C LEU A 22 4.51 1.35 -6.82
N GLY A 23 4.62 0.25 -7.58
CA GLY A 23 5.70 0.08 -8.53
C GLY A 23 7.08 -0.05 -7.89
N VAL A 24 7.17 -0.69 -6.71
CA VAL A 24 8.41 -0.82 -5.96
C VAL A 24 8.75 -2.27 -5.68
N GLN A 25 10.01 -2.52 -5.34
CA GLN A 25 10.50 -3.83 -4.93
C GLN A 25 10.43 -3.99 -3.41
N CYS A 26 10.57 -5.23 -2.93
CA CYS A 26 10.51 -5.52 -1.50
C CYS A 26 11.53 -4.70 -0.69
N GLY A 27 12.74 -4.56 -1.20
CA GLY A 27 13.81 -3.83 -0.51
C GLY A 27 13.58 -2.33 -0.40
N PHE A 28 12.54 -1.79 -1.04
CA PHE A 28 12.20 -0.37 -0.89
C PHE A 28 11.72 -0.05 0.52
N CYS A 29 10.92 -0.93 1.12
CA CYS A 29 10.38 -0.74 2.48
C CYS A 29 11.03 -1.67 3.50
N HIS A 30 11.45 -2.87 3.08
CA HIS A 30 12.10 -3.82 3.98
C HIS A 30 13.61 -3.67 3.90
N GLU A 31 14.27 -3.88 5.05
CA GLU A 31 15.72 -3.84 5.12
C GLU A 31 16.34 -4.90 4.20
N GLN A 32 17.29 -4.49 3.37
CA GLN A 32 17.98 -5.38 2.45
C GLN A 32 19.49 -5.30 2.67
N ASP A 33 20.14 -6.46 2.77
CA ASP A 33 21.59 -6.52 2.86
C ASP A 33 22.20 -6.08 1.54
N PRO A 34 23.08 -5.07 1.53
CA PRO A 34 23.66 -4.55 0.29
C PRO A 34 24.57 -5.54 -0.43
N ASP A 35 25.15 -6.50 0.31
CA ASP A 35 26.08 -7.47 -0.25
C ASP A 35 25.38 -8.72 -0.77
N THR A 36 24.53 -9.34 0.07
CA THR A 36 23.85 -10.60 -0.26
C THR A 36 22.51 -10.40 -0.93
N LYS A 37 21.94 -9.19 -0.86
CA LYS A 37 20.59 -8.87 -1.33
C LYS A 37 19.49 -9.59 -0.57
N GLN A 38 19.81 -10.23 0.55
CA GLN A 38 18.79 -10.84 1.40
C GLN A 38 17.96 -9.76 2.10
N ILE A 39 16.66 -10.04 2.25
CA ILE A 39 15.73 -9.07 2.81
C ILE A 39 15.30 -9.52 4.20
N ASN A 40 15.44 -8.63 5.16
CA ASN A 40 14.94 -8.83 6.52
C ASN A 40 13.54 -8.23 6.62
N TYR A 41 12.52 -9.07 6.44
CA TYR A 41 11.13 -8.62 6.43
C TYR A 41 10.63 -8.20 7.81
N VAL A 42 11.29 -8.62 8.89
CA VAL A 42 10.86 -8.35 10.26
C VAL A 42 11.37 -7.02 10.76
N SER A 43 12.56 -6.60 10.30
CA SER A 43 13.20 -5.37 10.78
C SER A 43 12.37 -4.14 10.46
N ASP A 44 12.30 -3.21 11.41
CA ASP A 44 11.64 -1.91 11.25
C ASP A 44 12.65 -0.77 11.05
N GLU A 45 13.89 -1.09 10.74
CA GLU A 45 14.93 -0.06 10.57
C GLU A 45 14.69 0.82 9.33
N ASN A 46 14.03 0.29 8.30
CA ASN A 46 13.69 1.11 7.14
C ASN A 46 12.47 1.97 7.48
N PRO A 47 12.63 3.31 7.49
CA PRO A 47 11.51 4.21 7.87
C PRO A 47 10.32 4.16 6.93
N ARG A 48 10.48 3.64 5.72
CA ARG A 48 9.38 3.49 4.77
C ARG A 48 8.32 2.51 5.26
N LYS A 49 8.68 1.56 6.14
CA LYS A 49 7.69 0.67 6.75
C LYS A 49 6.69 1.45 7.59
N GLU A 50 7.14 2.44 8.34
CA GLU A 50 6.24 3.26 9.16
C GLU A 50 5.37 4.16 8.29
N THR A 51 5.93 4.69 7.21
CA THR A 51 5.15 5.45 6.23
C THR A 51 4.08 4.57 5.61
N ALA A 52 4.42 3.33 5.26
CA ALA A 52 3.45 2.38 4.69
C ALA A 52 2.32 2.09 5.67
N ARG A 53 2.63 1.93 6.95
CA ARG A 53 1.61 1.72 7.99
C ARG A 53 0.66 2.92 8.10
N PHE A 54 1.22 4.13 8.05
CA PHE A 54 0.40 5.35 8.04
C PHE A 54 -0.53 5.39 6.83
N MET A 55 -0.02 5.05 5.64
CA MET A 55 -0.82 5.02 4.43
C MET A 55 -1.90 3.95 4.48
N MET A 56 -1.61 2.80 5.10
CA MET A 56 -2.62 1.77 5.31
C MET A 56 -3.75 2.25 6.23
N ARG A 57 -3.41 2.98 7.30
CA ARG A 57 -4.42 3.57 8.19
C ARG A 57 -5.28 4.59 7.44
N MET A 58 -4.66 5.45 6.65
CA MET A 58 -5.37 6.43 5.85
C MET A 58 -6.33 5.77 4.87
N THR A 59 -5.86 4.77 4.14
CA THR A 59 -6.68 4.03 3.19
C THR A 59 -7.87 3.37 3.88
N ASN A 60 -7.62 2.74 5.03
CA ASN A 60 -8.69 2.12 5.80
C ASN A 60 -9.70 3.15 6.29
N ASP A 61 -9.24 4.31 6.76
CA ASP A 61 -10.13 5.36 7.23
C ASP A 61 -11.00 5.92 6.10
N ILE A 62 -10.42 6.11 4.92
CA ILE A 62 -11.21 6.55 3.77
C ILE A 62 -12.30 5.52 3.46
N ASN A 63 -11.96 4.26 3.44
CA ASN A 63 -12.91 3.19 3.10
C ASN A 63 -14.00 3.04 4.15
N THR A 64 -13.68 3.16 5.44
CA THR A 64 -14.63 2.90 6.52
C THR A 64 -15.36 4.15 6.97
N LYS A 65 -14.65 5.27 7.15
CA LYS A 65 -15.23 6.49 7.72
C LYS A 65 -15.91 7.37 6.68
N TYR A 66 -15.40 7.36 5.46
CA TYR A 66 -15.89 8.26 4.40
C TYR A 66 -16.71 7.52 3.37
N LEU A 67 -16.09 6.62 2.62
CA LEU A 67 -16.80 5.89 1.56
C LEU A 67 -17.89 4.98 2.11
N GLY A 68 -17.69 4.43 3.32
CA GLY A 68 -18.69 3.60 3.98
C GLY A 68 -20.00 4.32 4.28
N GLN A 69 -19.99 5.66 4.33
CA GLN A 69 -21.20 6.45 4.60
C GLN A 69 -22.02 6.74 3.35
N LEU A 70 -21.50 6.45 2.16
CA LEU A 70 -22.19 6.80 0.92
C LEU A 70 -23.35 5.86 0.57
N GLY A 71 -23.51 4.77 1.32
CA GLY A 71 -24.68 3.90 1.18
C GLY A 71 -24.69 3.02 -0.05
N ASP A 72 -24.22 3.46 -1.19
CA ASP A 72 -24.19 2.68 -2.41
C ASP A 72 -22.75 2.38 -2.81
N ARG A 73 -22.30 1.16 -2.46
CA ARG A 73 -20.92 0.72 -2.71
C ARG A 73 -20.65 0.45 -4.19
N GLN A 74 -21.68 0.39 -5.01
CA GLN A 74 -21.50 0.22 -6.46
C GLN A 74 -20.86 1.47 -7.07
N TYR A 75 -21.23 2.66 -6.59
CA TYR A 75 -20.67 3.93 -7.06
C TYR A 75 -19.50 4.41 -6.21
N ALA A 76 -19.30 3.81 -5.04
CA ALA A 76 -18.21 4.17 -4.13
C ALA A 76 -17.50 2.91 -3.62
N PRO A 77 -16.87 2.12 -4.51
CA PRO A 77 -16.17 0.91 -4.09
C PRO A 77 -14.97 1.27 -3.22
N PRO A 78 -14.47 0.33 -2.40
CA PRO A 78 -13.28 0.56 -1.62
C PRO A 78 -12.10 0.96 -2.50
N ILE A 79 -11.31 1.92 -2.03
CA ILE A 79 -10.08 2.28 -2.71
C ILE A 79 -8.94 1.39 -2.24
N THR A 80 -7.93 1.26 -3.09
CA THR A 80 -6.68 0.57 -2.79
C THR A 80 -5.52 1.56 -2.95
N CYS A 81 -4.32 1.12 -2.59
CA CYS A 81 -3.12 1.93 -2.82
C CYS A 81 -3.01 2.35 -4.29
N GLY A 82 -3.38 1.46 -5.21
CA GLY A 82 -3.28 1.72 -6.64
C GLY A 82 -4.20 2.81 -7.16
N ASN A 83 -5.32 3.08 -6.47
CA ASN A 83 -6.22 4.15 -6.90
C ASN A 83 -5.55 5.52 -6.88
N CYS A 84 -4.64 5.75 -5.94
CA CYS A 84 -3.92 7.01 -5.84
C CYS A 84 -2.53 6.92 -6.47
N HIS A 85 -1.81 5.81 -6.25
CA HIS A 85 -0.43 5.68 -6.71
C HIS A 85 -0.29 5.26 -8.17
N LEU A 86 -1.24 4.50 -8.70
CA LEU A 86 -1.27 4.12 -10.12
C LEU A 86 0.02 3.44 -10.59
N GLY A 87 0.62 2.62 -9.72
CA GLY A 87 1.88 1.94 -10.02
C GLY A 87 3.11 2.82 -9.89
N GLN A 88 2.99 3.97 -9.23
CA GLN A 88 4.09 4.91 -9.01
C GLN A 88 4.29 5.15 -7.53
N MET A 89 5.55 5.30 -7.10
CA MET A 89 5.87 5.56 -5.69
C MET A 89 5.25 6.85 -5.19
N HIS A 90 5.25 7.89 -6.02
CA HIS A 90 4.61 9.17 -5.71
C HIS A 90 3.39 9.34 -6.60
N PRO A 91 2.21 9.61 -6.00
CA PRO A 91 1.01 9.88 -6.80
C PRO A 91 1.24 11.08 -7.70
N SER A 92 0.86 10.94 -8.97
CA SER A 92 0.96 12.05 -9.91
C SER A 92 -0.21 13.02 -9.71
N PRO A 93 0.01 14.34 -9.88
CA PRO A 93 -1.09 15.28 -9.89
C PRO A 93 -2.03 14.97 -11.06
N PHE A 94 -3.31 15.32 -10.89
CA PHE A 94 -4.27 15.15 -11.97
C PHE A 94 -3.90 16.05 -13.16
N ASP A 95 -3.84 15.45 -14.35
CA ASP A 95 -3.53 16.18 -15.59
C ASP A 95 -4.68 15.96 -16.57
N PRO A 96 -5.52 16.99 -16.82
CA PRO A 96 -6.64 16.84 -17.74
C PRO A 96 -6.23 16.47 -19.16
N ALA A 97 -5.03 16.90 -19.60
CA ALA A 97 -4.53 16.62 -20.94
C ALA A 97 -4.17 15.15 -21.13
N SER A 98 -3.74 14.47 -20.05
CA SER A 98 -3.39 13.04 -20.11
C SER A 98 -4.55 12.12 -19.72
N GLY A 99 -5.68 12.67 -19.29
CA GLY A 99 -6.84 11.90 -18.86
C GLY A 99 -6.71 11.23 -17.51
N ARG A 100 -5.77 11.68 -16.67
CA ARG A 100 -5.57 11.13 -15.33
C ARG A 100 -6.25 11.93 -14.27
#